data_03b72cc37997980280bcd4373c2757af
#
_entry.id   03b72cc37997980280bcd4373c2757af
#
_cell.length_a   1.000
_cell.length_b   1.000
_cell.length_c   1.000
_cell.angle_alpha   90.00
_cell.angle_beta   90.00
_cell.angle_gamma   90.00
#
_symmetry.space_group_name_H-M   'P 1'
#
loop_
_entity.id
_entity.type
_entity.pdbx_description
1 polymer ?
#
loop_
_entity_poly.entity_id
_entity_poly.type
_entity_poly.pdbx_seq_one_letter_code
_entity_poly.pdbx_strand_id
1 'polypeptide(L)'
;QILEPICEAKFHERNNGFRPYRSTQNAIAQCYKMAQLQNLHFVVDVDIVGFFDNIDHSKLIRQLWGIGIQDRKLIMIIKQMLKAEILFNDIIITPETGTPQGGFYPHFLQMLY
;
A
#
# COMPACT_ATOMS: atom_id res chain seq x y z
N GLN A 1 2.78 -5.93 11.54
CA GLN A 1 3.54 -7.14 11.95
C GLN A 1 2.92 -8.45 11.44
N ILE A 2 1.58 -8.66 11.51
CA ILE A 2 0.94 -9.93 11.08
C ILE A 2 0.92 -10.07 9.55
N LEU A 3 0.53 -9.03 8.85
CA LEU A 3 0.41 -9.03 7.38
C LEU A 3 1.75 -8.84 6.68
N GLU A 4 2.66 -8.13 7.31
CA GLU A 4 3.95 -7.71 6.76
C GLU A 4 4.79 -8.89 6.19
N PRO A 5 5.02 -10.00 6.92
CA PRO A 5 5.82 -11.11 6.40
C PRO A 5 5.19 -11.78 5.17
N ILE A 6 3.85 -11.86 5.13
CA ILE A 6 3.12 -12.49 4.02
C ILE A 6 3.23 -11.63 2.78
N CYS A 7 3.06 -10.33 2.92
CA CYS A 7 3.07 -9.39 1.80
C CYS A 7 4.48 -9.08 1.34
N GLU A 8 5.45 -8.99 2.25
CA GLU A 8 6.86 -8.78 1.92
C GLU A 8 7.36 -9.80 0.90
N ALA A 9 6.94 -11.07 1.03
CA ALA A 9 7.28 -12.13 0.09
C ALA A 9 6.66 -11.95 -1.31
N LYS A 10 5.68 -11.06 -1.46
CA LYS A 10 4.96 -10.81 -2.72
C LYS A 10 5.37 -9.50 -3.40
N PHE A 11 6.00 -8.60 -2.65
CA PHE A 11 6.42 -7.31 -3.21
C PHE A 11 7.54 -7.48 -4.25
N HIS A 12 7.46 -6.65 -5.29
CA HIS A 12 8.51 -6.61 -6.28
C HIS A 12 9.85 -6.23 -5.62
N GLU A 13 10.94 -6.87 -6.04
CA GLU A 13 12.28 -6.68 -5.45
C GLU A 13 12.79 -5.24 -5.50
N ARG A 14 12.35 -4.46 -6.51
CA ARG A 14 12.74 -3.05 -6.69
C ARG A 14 11.87 -2.07 -5.91
N ASN A 15 10.82 -2.53 -5.25
CA ASN A 15 10.03 -1.67 -4.37
C ASN A 15 10.83 -1.37 -3.11
N ASN A 16 11.06 -0.09 -2.81
CA ASN A 16 11.77 0.37 -1.61
C ASN A 16 10.85 1.11 -0.62
N GLY A 17 9.59 1.38 -1.01
CA GLY A 17 8.66 2.13 -0.18
C GLY A 17 8.16 1.31 1.02
N PHE A 18 8.26 1.87 2.23
CA PHE A 18 7.68 1.33 3.46
C PHE A 18 8.01 -0.14 3.78
N ARG A 19 9.15 -0.63 3.30
CA ARG A 19 9.61 -2.00 3.52
C ARG A 19 10.67 -2.08 4.61
N PRO A 20 10.70 -3.15 5.42
CA PRO A 20 11.77 -3.38 6.38
C PRO A 20 13.12 -3.47 5.65
N TYR A 21 14.16 -2.93 6.26
CA TYR A 21 15.53 -2.91 5.72
C TYR A 21 15.69 -2.22 4.35
N ARG A 22 14.70 -1.43 3.93
CA ARG A 22 14.75 -0.58 2.72
C ARG A 22 14.73 0.89 3.13
N SER A 23 15.40 1.71 2.35
CA SER A 23 15.55 3.13 2.64
C SER A 23 15.54 3.96 1.36
N THR A 24 15.40 5.27 1.51
CA THR A 24 15.55 6.22 0.39
C THR A 24 16.92 6.10 -0.27
N GLN A 25 17.97 5.82 0.50
CA GLN A 25 19.31 5.60 -0.02
C GLN A 25 19.36 4.37 -0.96
N ASN A 26 18.65 3.30 -0.62
CA ASN A 26 18.52 2.12 -1.50
C ASN A 26 17.83 2.49 -2.82
N ALA A 27 16.76 3.29 -2.76
CA ALA A 27 16.05 3.75 -3.97
C ALA A 27 16.96 4.61 -4.85
N ILE A 28 17.67 5.59 -4.27
CA ILE A 28 18.63 6.44 -4.99
C ILE A 28 19.74 5.60 -5.62
N ALA A 29 20.32 4.64 -4.88
CA ALA A 29 21.34 3.75 -5.40
C ALA A 29 20.84 2.90 -6.59
N GLN A 30 19.58 2.46 -6.55
CA GLN A 30 18.97 1.76 -7.70
C GLN A 30 18.83 2.69 -8.91
N CYS A 31 18.35 3.91 -8.74
CA CYS A 31 18.25 4.90 -9.82
C CYS A 31 19.63 5.19 -10.43
N TYR A 32 20.64 5.41 -9.59
CA TYR A 32 22.00 5.60 -10.03
C TYR A 32 22.52 4.40 -10.86
N LYS A 33 22.32 3.18 -10.36
CA LYS A 33 22.71 1.96 -11.07
C LYS A 33 22.02 1.85 -12.44
N MET A 34 20.71 2.16 -12.51
CA MET A 34 19.97 2.13 -13.76
C MET A 34 20.51 3.16 -14.76
N ALA A 35 20.73 4.40 -14.31
CA ALA A 35 21.22 5.48 -15.18
C ALA A 35 22.66 5.25 -15.64
N GLN A 36 23.56 4.89 -14.74
CA GLN A 36 25.00 4.83 -15.02
C GLN A 36 25.47 3.47 -15.57
N LEU A 37 24.97 2.37 -14.98
CA LEU A 37 25.47 1.03 -15.34
C LEU A 37 24.61 0.35 -16.41
N GLN A 38 23.30 0.66 -16.46
CA GLN A 38 22.38 0.06 -17.44
C GLN A 38 22.04 1.01 -18.59
N ASN A 39 22.61 2.22 -18.61
CA ASN A 39 22.41 3.26 -19.64
C ASN A 39 20.92 3.60 -19.88
N LEU A 40 20.10 3.57 -18.83
CA LEU A 40 18.70 3.97 -18.90
C LEU A 40 18.60 5.49 -18.68
N HIS A 41 18.49 6.25 -19.75
CA HIS A 41 18.51 7.72 -19.72
C HIS A 41 17.13 8.36 -19.67
N PHE A 42 16.06 7.59 -19.86
CA PHE A 42 14.70 8.09 -19.80
C PHE A 42 14.07 7.76 -18.47
N VAL A 43 13.45 8.75 -17.83
CA VAL A 43 12.70 8.60 -16.58
C VAL A 43 11.24 8.91 -16.86
N VAL A 44 10.37 8.00 -16.49
CA VAL A 44 8.92 8.21 -16.51
C VAL A 44 8.46 8.23 -15.06
N ASP A 45 7.92 9.38 -14.64
CA ASP A 45 7.31 9.53 -13.33
C ASP A 45 5.80 9.28 -13.45
N VAL A 46 5.28 8.41 -12.60
CA VAL A 46 3.86 8.04 -12.59
C VAL A 46 3.35 8.08 -11.17
N ASP A 47 2.31 8.86 -10.94
CA ASP A 47 1.61 8.94 -9.67
C ASP A 47 0.10 8.81 -9.86
N ILE A 48 -0.58 8.23 -8.88
CA ILE A 48 -2.03 8.03 -8.93
C ILE A 48 -2.70 9.08 -8.04
N VAL A 49 -3.39 10.01 -8.66
CA VAL A 49 -4.10 11.09 -7.95
C VAL A 49 -5.18 10.52 -7.04
N GLY A 50 -5.16 10.93 -5.76
CA GLY A 50 -6.16 10.50 -4.78
C GLY A 50 -6.19 8.99 -4.55
N PHE A 51 -5.05 8.33 -4.65
CA PHE A 51 -4.97 6.86 -4.54
C PHE A 51 -5.68 6.34 -3.29
N PHE A 52 -5.38 6.91 -2.12
CA PHE A 52 -5.95 6.45 -0.85
C PHE A 52 -7.45 6.67 -0.74
N ASP A 53 -7.97 7.72 -1.37
CA ASP A 53 -9.40 8.07 -1.32
C ASP A 53 -10.23 7.20 -2.28
N ASN A 54 -9.58 6.59 -3.28
CA ASN A 54 -10.23 5.83 -4.35
C ASN A 54 -10.01 4.31 -4.24
N ILE A 55 -9.47 3.80 -3.14
CA ILE A 55 -9.31 2.37 -2.94
C ILE A 55 -10.68 1.69 -2.80
N ASP A 56 -11.01 0.79 -3.72
CA ASP A 56 -12.18 -0.08 -3.62
C ASP A 56 -11.94 -1.17 -2.57
N HIS A 57 -12.70 -1.12 -1.48
CA HIS A 57 -12.58 -2.06 -0.37
C HIS A 57 -12.78 -3.52 -0.82
N SER A 58 -13.68 -3.77 -1.78
CA SER A 58 -13.96 -5.13 -2.27
C SER A 58 -12.82 -5.69 -3.10
N LYS A 59 -12.19 -4.85 -3.92
CA LYS A 59 -10.98 -5.24 -4.68
C LYS A 59 -9.83 -5.55 -3.71
N LEU A 60 -9.58 -4.67 -2.75
CA LEU A 60 -8.52 -4.86 -1.77
C LEU A 60 -8.68 -6.18 -1.00
N ILE A 61 -9.89 -6.49 -0.53
CA ILE A 61 -10.17 -7.74 0.17
C ILE A 61 -9.94 -8.96 -0.74
N ARG A 62 -10.32 -8.88 -2.02
CA ARG A 62 -10.06 -9.96 -2.98
C ARG A 62 -8.56 -10.16 -3.22
N GLN A 63 -7.79 -9.09 -3.29
CA GLN A 63 -6.33 -9.17 -3.42
C GLN A 63 -5.68 -9.80 -2.19
N LEU A 64 -6.07 -9.39 -0.97
CA LEU A 64 -5.61 -10.00 0.26
C LEU A 64 -5.90 -11.51 0.30
N TRP A 65 -7.10 -11.90 -0.12
CA TRP A 65 -7.46 -13.30 -0.24
C TRP A 65 -6.59 -14.05 -1.25
N GLY A 66 -6.32 -13.43 -2.40
CA GLY A 66 -5.51 -14.00 -3.49
C GLY A 66 -4.05 -14.22 -3.12
N ILE A 67 -3.47 -13.38 -2.25
CA ILE A 67 -2.09 -13.55 -1.75
C ILE A 67 -1.98 -14.57 -0.62
N GLY A 68 -3.10 -15.16 -0.18
CA GLY A 68 -3.14 -16.23 0.82
C GLY A 68 -3.63 -15.80 2.21
N ILE A 69 -4.08 -14.55 2.39
CA ILE A 69 -4.68 -14.09 3.64
C ILE A 69 -6.14 -14.51 3.65
N GLN A 70 -6.41 -15.74 4.11
CA GLN A 70 -7.73 -16.37 4.04
C GLN A 70 -8.40 -16.56 5.41
N ASP A 71 -7.83 -16.00 6.47
CA ASP A 71 -8.46 -15.98 7.79
C ASP A 71 -9.65 -15.03 7.79
N ARG A 72 -10.85 -15.60 7.99
CA ARG A 72 -12.11 -14.84 7.98
C ARG A 72 -12.19 -13.79 9.09
N LYS A 73 -11.61 -14.08 10.27
CA LYS A 73 -11.61 -13.12 11.39
C LYS A 73 -10.71 -11.93 11.08
N LEU A 74 -9.52 -12.20 10.55
CA LEU A 74 -8.59 -11.16 10.14
C LEU A 74 -9.20 -10.28 9.02
N ILE A 75 -9.78 -10.88 8.00
CA ILE A 75 -10.48 -10.15 6.93
C ILE A 75 -11.63 -9.31 7.46
N MET A 76 -12.39 -9.82 8.44
CA MET A 76 -13.46 -9.04 9.08
C MET A 76 -12.92 -7.82 9.82
N ILE A 77 -11.82 -7.97 10.57
CA ILE A 77 -11.16 -6.85 11.25
C ILE A 77 -10.70 -5.80 10.23
N ILE A 78 -10.04 -6.22 9.15
CA ILE A 78 -9.61 -5.31 8.08
C ILE A 78 -10.79 -4.55 7.48
N LYS A 79 -11.91 -5.24 7.20
CA LYS A 79 -13.13 -4.59 6.71
C LYS A 79 -13.70 -3.55 7.70
N GLN A 80 -13.68 -3.85 8.98
CA GLN A 80 -14.11 -2.89 10.01
C GLN A 80 -13.20 -1.67 10.06
N MET A 81 -11.89 -1.87 9.93
CA MET A 81 -10.92 -0.77 9.89
C MET A 81 -11.09 0.11 8.64
N LEU A 82 -11.37 -0.48 7.48
CA LEU A 82 -11.62 0.26 6.24
C LEU A 82 -12.92 1.07 6.30
N LYS A 83 -13.90 0.62 7.08
CA LYS A 83 -15.20 1.30 7.29
C LYS A 83 -15.24 2.16 8.54
N ALA A 84 -14.09 2.34 9.21
CA ALA A 84 -14.04 3.17 10.41
C ALA A 84 -14.52 4.59 10.08
N GLU A 85 -15.39 5.11 10.95
CA GLU A 85 -15.93 6.46 10.82
C GLU A 85 -14.82 7.50 10.96
N ILE A 86 -14.88 8.53 10.14
CA ILE A 86 -13.96 9.65 10.16
C ILE A 86 -14.71 10.88 10.66
N LEU A 87 -14.19 11.52 11.70
CA LEU A 87 -14.69 12.80 12.16
C LEU A 87 -14.00 13.91 11.34
N PHE A 88 -14.77 14.61 10.52
CA PHE A 88 -14.28 15.73 9.72
C PHE A 88 -15.20 16.94 9.92
N ASN A 89 -14.68 18.05 10.46
CA ASN A 89 -15.43 19.27 10.77
C ASN A 89 -16.70 19.00 11.58
N ASP A 90 -16.59 18.21 12.65
CA ASP A 90 -17.70 17.77 13.54
C ASP A 90 -18.79 16.94 12.84
N ILE A 91 -18.54 16.49 11.61
CA ILE A 91 -19.42 15.57 10.88
C ILE A 91 -18.79 14.19 10.86
N ILE A 92 -19.58 13.19 11.23
CA ILE A 92 -19.17 11.78 11.15
C ILE A 92 -19.44 11.28 9.72
N ILE A 93 -18.39 10.86 9.03
CA ILE A 93 -18.46 10.31 7.68
C ILE A 93 -18.07 8.84 7.73
N THR A 94 -18.92 7.96 7.20
CA THR A 94 -18.57 6.55 6.97
C THR A 94 -18.06 6.40 5.53
N PRO A 95 -16.78 6.12 5.31
CA PRO A 95 -16.24 6.00 3.96
C PRO A 95 -16.75 4.71 3.28
N GLU A 96 -17.21 4.84 2.04
CA GLU A 96 -17.54 3.69 1.17
C GLU A 96 -16.32 3.22 0.37
N THR A 97 -15.40 4.13 0.11
CA THR A 97 -14.13 3.90 -0.59
C THR A 97 -12.99 4.56 0.19
N GLY A 98 -11.78 4.19 -0.16
CA GLY A 98 -10.59 4.80 0.41
C GLY A 98 -10.16 4.21 1.75
N THR A 99 -9.07 4.76 2.24
CA THR A 99 -8.49 4.42 3.55
C THR A 99 -8.19 5.70 4.31
N PRO A 100 -8.43 5.76 5.63
CA PRO A 100 -8.13 6.95 6.40
C PRO A 100 -6.64 7.29 6.31
N GLN A 101 -6.34 8.51 5.86
CA GLN A 101 -4.96 9.01 5.77
C GLN A 101 -4.37 9.17 7.17
N GLY A 102 -3.13 8.72 7.35
CA GLY A 102 -2.42 8.80 8.63
C GLY A 102 -2.52 7.57 9.52
N GLY A 103 -3.30 6.56 9.13
CA GLY A 103 -3.30 5.26 9.80
C GLY A 103 -2.07 4.42 9.45
N PHE A 104 -1.75 3.42 10.27
CA PHE A 104 -0.59 2.53 10.09
C PHE A 104 -0.65 1.66 8.82
N TYR A 105 -1.83 1.52 8.21
CA TYR A 105 -2.09 0.58 7.12
C TYR A 105 -2.08 1.14 5.69
N PRO A 106 -2.30 2.45 5.42
CA PRO A 106 -2.46 2.94 4.05
C PRO A 106 -1.29 2.59 3.13
N HIS A 107 -0.08 2.81 3.60
CA HIS A 107 1.14 2.56 2.80
C HIS A 107 1.35 1.08 2.48
N PHE A 108 1.01 0.21 3.41
CA PHE A 108 1.09 -1.23 3.22
C PHE A 108 0.06 -1.72 2.17
N LEU A 109 -1.16 -1.20 2.24
CA LEU A 109 -2.22 -1.52 1.31
C LEU A 109 -1.95 -0.96 -0.10
N GLN A 110 -1.27 0.18 -0.19
CA GLN A 110 -0.83 0.76 -1.48
C GLN A 110 0.11 -0.17 -2.25
N MET A 111 0.94 -0.92 -1.57
CA MET A 111 1.87 -1.84 -2.22
C MET A 111 1.19 -3.12 -2.74
N LEU A 112 -0.02 -3.41 -2.28
CA LEU A 112 -0.82 -4.57 -2.68
C LEU A 112 -1.84 -4.26 -3.76
N TYR A 113 -2.31 -3.00 -3.85
CA TYR A 113 -3.34 -2.58 -4.79
C TYR A 113 -2.76 -2.29 -6.17
#